data_ed40abc509a068e790516846a04e194f
#
_entry.id   ed40abc509a068e790516846a04e194f
#
_cell.length_a   1.000
_cell.length_b   1.000
_cell.length_c   1.000
_cell.angle_alpha   90.00
_cell.angle_beta   90.00
_cell.angle_gamma   90.00
#
_symmetry.space_group_name_H-M   'P 1'
#
loop_
_entity.id
_entity.type
_entity.pdbx_description
1 polymer ?
#
loop_
_entity_poly.entity_id
_entity_poly.type
_entity_poly.pdbx_seq_one_letter_code
_entity_poly.pdbx_strand_id
1 'polypeptide(L)'
;MNTPSIFWLVPAASLVALAVAWIFYSRMKREDEGTERMREIAAHVRKGAMAYLRQQYKVVLVVFLVLALFFAYLAYGAGVQNPWVPFAFLTGGFFSGLAGFFGMKTATYASARTANAARQSLDRGLKVAFRSGPVMGPSLIHI
;
A
#
# COMPACT_ATOMS: atom_id res chain seq x y z
N MET A 1 16.71 27.96 -12.99
CA MET A 1 15.28 27.67 -13.11
C MET A 1 14.71 27.75 -11.70
N ASN A 2 13.95 28.79 -11.38
CA ASN A 2 13.29 28.89 -10.07
C ASN A 2 12.15 27.89 -10.04
N THR A 3 12.29 26.82 -9.24
CA THR A 3 11.17 25.92 -9.00
C THR A 3 10.05 26.69 -8.30
N PRO A 4 8.84 26.73 -8.85
CA PRO A 4 7.75 27.48 -8.24
C PRO A 4 7.49 26.93 -6.83
N SER A 5 7.19 27.80 -5.88
CA SER A 5 6.94 27.44 -4.45
C SER A 5 5.89 26.33 -4.29
N ILE A 6 5.00 26.20 -5.25
CA ILE A 6 3.99 25.15 -5.39
C ILE A 6 4.61 23.72 -5.48
N PHE A 7 5.83 23.60 -6.03
CA PHE A 7 6.51 22.31 -6.11
C PHE A 7 6.78 21.70 -4.73
N TRP A 8 7.07 22.51 -3.73
CA TRP A 8 7.33 22.06 -2.36
C TRP A 8 6.08 21.57 -1.61
N LEU A 9 4.87 21.89 -2.13
CA LEU A 9 3.60 21.36 -1.57
C LEU A 9 3.49 19.86 -1.77
N VAL A 10 4.02 19.30 -2.87
CA VAL A 10 3.93 17.87 -3.18
C VAL A 10 4.66 17.01 -2.13
N PRO A 11 5.97 17.21 -1.86
CA PRO A 11 6.67 16.45 -0.84
C PRO A 11 6.10 16.73 0.57
N ALA A 12 5.67 17.96 0.87
CA ALA A 12 5.04 18.27 2.14
C ALA A 12 3.71 17.51 2.33
N ALA A 13 2.85 17.48 1.32
CA ALA A 13 1.61 16.72 1.34
C ALA A 13 1.87 15.20 1.50
N SER A 14 2.89 14.67 0.83
CA SER A 14 3.29 13.26 0.95
C SER A 14 3.72 12.90 2.37
N LEU A 15 4.52 13.75 3.01
CA LEU A 15 4.95 13.54 4.41
C LEU A 15 3.77 13.59 5.38
N VAL A 16 2.86 14.55 5.19
CA VAL A 16 1.63 14.66 6.00
C VAL A 16 0.76 13.41 5.81
N ALA A 17 0.58 12.95 4.56
CA ALA A 17 -0.19 11.74 4.26
C ALA A 17 0.39 10.49 4.94
N LEU A 18 1.72 10.33 4.91
CA LEU A 18 2.41 9.22 5.59
C LEU A 18 2.25 9.31 7.12
N ALA A 19 2.36 10.50 7.71
CA ALA A 19 2.16 10.70 9.14
C ALA A 19 0.72 10.36 9.56
N VAL A 20 -0.27 10.81 8.79
CA VAL A 20 -1.69 10.49 9.01
C VAL A 20 -1.94 8.98 8.87
N ALA A 21 -1.42 8.35 7.83
CA ALA A 21 -1.53 6.90 7.63
C ALA A 21 -0.94 6.12 8.82
N TRP A 22 0.22 6.54 9.33
CA TRP A 22 0.84 5.94 10.50
C TRP A 22 -0.01 6.09 11.77
N ILE A 23 -0.58 7.27 12.01
CA ILE A 23 -1.48 7.52 13.15
C ILE A 23 -2.72 6.62 13.06
N PHE A 24 -3.36 6.55 11.90
CA PHE A 24 -4.54 5.69 11.71
C PHE A 24 -4.21 4.22 11.86
N TYR A 25 -3.11 3.75 11.28
CA TYR A 25 -2.64 2.37 11.45
C TYR A 25 -2.40 2.04 12.93
N SER A 26 -1.72 2.92 13.66
CA SER A 26 -1.42 2.73 15.09
C SER A 26 -2.70 2.69 15.94
N ARG A 27 -3.66 3.59 15.64
CA ARG A 27 -4.97 3.61 16.32
C ARG A 27 -5.79 2.35 16.02
N MET A 28 -5.84 1.94 14.76
CA MET A 28 -6.51 0.70 14.34
C MET A 28 -5.92 -0.53 15.04
N LYS A 29 -4.59 -0.58 15.15
CA LYS A 29 -3.90 -1.72 15.79
C LYS A 29 -4.17 -1.84 17.30
N ARG A 30 -4.58 -0.76 17.96
CA ARG A 30 -4.97 -0.75 19.39
C ARG A 30 -6.37 -1.31 19.64
N GLU A 31 -7.22 -1.39 18.62
CA GLU A 31 -8.55 -2.00 18.76
C GLU A 31 -8.42 -3.52 18.95
N ASP A 32 -9.29 -4.10 19.75
CA ASP A 32 -9.27 -5.53 20.05
C ASP A 32 -9.72 -6.38 18.85
N GLU A 33 -9.03 -7.49 18.63
CA GLU A 33 -9.38 -8.47 17.57
C GLU A 33 -10.60 -9.33 17.94
N GLY A 34 -11.09 -9.24 19.16
CA GLY A 34 -12.26 -9.97 19.65
C GLY A 34 -11.93 -11.30 20.32
N THR A 35 -12.86 -12.25 20.23
CA THR A 35 -12.75 -13.56 20.87
C THR A 35 -11.57 -14.36 20.32
N GLU A 36 -11.12 -15.37 21.07
CA GLU A 36 -10.05 -16.26 20.64
C GLU A 36 -10.34 -16.92 19.29
N ARG A 37 -11.58 -17.32 19.06
CA ARG A 37 -12.04 -17.85 17.76
C ARG A 37 -11.89 -16.83 16.62
N MET A 38 -12.16 -15.55 16.86
CA MET A 38 -11.99 -14.49 15.87
C MET A 38 -10.51 -14.27 15.57
N ARG A 39 -9.65 -14.32 16.58
CA ARG A 39 -8.18 -14.21 16.42
C ARG A 39 -7.59 -15.36 15.60
N GLU A 40 -8.06 -16.58 15.85
CA GLU A 40 -7.67 -17.77 15.10
C GLU A 40 -8.04 -17.62 13.61
N ILE A 41 -9.29 -17.28 13.31
CA ILE A 41 -9.77 -17.04 11.95
C ILE A 41 -8.96 -15.91 11.29
N ALA A 42 -8.72 -14.81 11.99
CA ALA A 42 -7.93 -13.70 11.49
C ALA A 42 -6.48 -14.10 11.18
N ALA A 43 -5.88 -15.00 11.98
CA ALA A 43 -4.55 -15.52 11.71
C ALA A 43 -4.51 -16.35 10.41
N HIS A 44 -5.52 -17.20 10.17
CA HIS A 44 -5.63 -17.95 8.93
C HIS A 44 -5.84 -17.04 7.71
N VAL A 45 -6.68 -16.02 7.81
CA VAL A 45 -6.89 -15.01 6.76
C VAL A 45 -5.58 -14.28 6.44
N ARG A 46 -4.84 -13.83 7.47
CA ARG A 46 -3.54 -13.18 7.28
C ARG A 46 -2.52 -14.10 6.59
N LYS A 47 -2.46 -15.36 7.01
CA LYS A 47 -1.57 -16.37 6.40
C LYS A 47 -1.91 -16.60 4.92
N GLY A 48 -3.20 -16.74 4.60
CA GLY A 48 -3.68 -16.89 3.22
C GLY A 48 -3.36 -15.66 2.36
N ALA A 49 -3.66 -14.45 2.87
CA ALA A 49 -3.38 -13.20 2.17
C ALA A 49 -1.87 -13.01 1.90
N MET A 50 -1.01 -13.34 2.87
CA MET A 50 0.44 -13.24 2.67
C MET A 50 0.97 -14.28 1.68
N ALA A 51 0.42 -15.51 1.66
CA ALA A 51 0.76 -16.54 0.69
C ALA A 51 0.36 -16.11 -0.73
N TYR A 52 -0.86 -15.59 -0.89
CA TYR A 52 -1.35 -15.04 -2.15
C TYR A 52 -0.46 -13.89 -2.65
N LEU A 53 -0.18 -12.92 -1.80
CA LEU A 53 0.66 -11.78 -2.15
C LEU A 53 2.06 -12.20 -2.59
N ARG A 54 2.67 -13.14 -1.86
CA ARG A 54 3.99 -13.69 -2.21
C ARG A 54 3.99 -14.35 -3.59
N GLN A 55 2.95 -15.11 -3.90
CA GLN A 55 2.82 -15.77 -5.20
C GLN A 55 2.60 -14.75 -6.33
N GLN A 56 1.71 -13.77 -6.09
CA GLN A 56 1.45 -12.71 -7.04
C GLN A 56 2.71 -11.88 -7.33
N TYR A 57 3.47 -11.52 -6.31
CA TYR A 57 4.68 -10.72 -6.47
C TYR A 57 5.77 -11.45 -7.25
N LYS A 58 5.86 -12.78 -7.18
CA LYS A 58 6.78 -13.55 -8.03
C LYS A 58 6.46 -13.35 -9.52
N VAL A 59 5.19 -13.46 -9.88
CA VAL A 59 4.74 -13.29 -11.28
C VAL A 59 4.93 -11.84 -11.73
N VAL A 60 4.49 -10.89 -10.91
CA VAL A 60 4.65 -9.46 -11.20
C VAL A 60 6.12 -9.08 -11.35
N LEU A 61 7.01 -9.62 -10.52
CA LEU A 61 8.45 -9.34 -10.59
C LEU A 61 9.04 -9.79 -11.93
N VAL A 62 8.66 -10.97 -12.41
CA VAL A 62 9.15 -11.48 -13.72
C VAL A 62 8.69 -10.56 -14.85
N VAL A 63 7.40 -10.22 -14.90
CA VAL A 63 6.86 -9.31 -15.92
C VAL A 63 7.52 -7.93 -15.81
N PHE A 64 7.69 -7.44 -14.61
CA PHE A 64 8.31 -6.15 -14.32
C PHE A 64 9.78 -6.09 -14.81
N LEU A 65 10.56 -7.14 -14.57
CA LEU A 65 11.94 -7.23 -15.06
C LEU A 65 12.00 -7.29 -16.59
N VAL A 66 11.11 -8.04 -17.23
CA VAL A 66 11.03 -8.09 -18.70
C VAL A 66 10.74 -6.71 -19.27
N LEU A 67 9.76 -5.99 -18.71
CA LEU A 67 9.44 -4.62 -19.12
C LEU A 67 10.59 -3.65 -18.84
N ALA A 68 11.27 -3.77 -17.70
CA ALA A 68 12.43 -2.94 -17.38
C ALA A 68 13.56 -3.11 -18.40
N LEU A 69 13.86 -4.35 -18.79
CA LEU A 69 14.83 -4.67 -19.84
C LEU A 69 14.42 -4.10 -21.20
N PHE A 70 13.13 -4.21 -21.52
CA PHE A 70 12.58 -3.65 -22.76
C PHE A 70 12.74 -2.10 -22.79
N PHE A 71 12.39 -1.41 -21.70
CA PHE A 71 12.61 0.04 -21.62
C PHE A 71 14.10 0.43 -21.63
N ALA A 72 14.95 -0.38 -21.02
CA ALA A 72 16.39 -0.17 -21.08
C ALA A 72 16.92 -0.29 -22.52
N TYR A 73 16.45 -1.28 -23.27
CA TYR A 73 16.80 -1.44 -24.69
C TYR A 73 16.31 -0.25 -25.53
N LEU A 74 15.09 0.25 -25.31
CA LEU A 74 14.56 1.41 -26.03
C LEU A 74 15.34 2.69 -25.69
N ALA A 75 15.80 2.83 -24.44
CA ALA A 75 16.54 4.02 -24.01
C ALA A 75 18.00 4.01 -24.45
N TYR A 76 18.70 2.88 -24.31
CA TYR A 76 20.15 2.78 -24.53
C TYR A 76 20.53 2.12 -25.86
N GLY A 77 19.70 1.19 -26.36
CA GLY A 77 19.98 0.48 -27.62
C GLY A 77 19.39 1.22 -28.83
N ALA A 78 18.11 1.53 -28.80
CA ALA A 78 17.41 2.18 -29.89
C ALA A 78 17.47 3.73 -29.85
N GLY A 79 17.80 4.32 -28.71
CA GLY A 79 17.88 5.79 -28.53
C GLY A 79 16.54 6.54 -28.69
N VAL A 80 15.42 5.80 -28.61
CA VAL A 80 14.07 6.33 -28.85
C VAL A 80 13.47 6.99 -27.62
N GLN A 81 13.99 6.67 -26.43
CA GLN A 81 13.49 7.15 -25.13
C GLN A 81 14.57 7.84 -24.31
N ASN A 82 14.11 8.66 -23.35
CA ASN A 82 15.01 9.29 -22.39
C ASN A 82 15.70 8.23 -21.52
N PRO A 83 17.05 8.31 -21.31
CA PRO A 83 17.81 7.37 -20.48
C PRO A 83 17.32 7.20 -19.05
N TRP A 84 16.56 8.16 -18.52
CA TRP A 84 15.99 8.10 -17.16
C TRP A 84 14.71 7.28 -17.04
N VAL A 85 14.06 6.91 -18.15
CA VAL A 85 12.79 6.16 -18.14
C VAL A 85 12.92 4.81 -17.45
N PRO A 86 13.93 3.97 -17.69
CA PRO A 86 14.07 2.69 -16.99
C PRO A 86 14.21 2.86 -15.47
N PHE A 87 14.94 3.88 -15.01
CA PHE A 87 15.09 4.18 -13.58
C PHE A 87 13.78 4.64 -12.95
N ALA A 88 13.05 5.53 -13.63
CA ALA A 88 11.74 5.99 -13.18
C ALA A 88 10.75 4.80 -13.08
N PHE A 89 10.77 3.91 -14.06
CA PHE A 89 9.95 2.69 -14.07
C PHE A 89 10.29 1.77 -12.88
N LEU A 90 11.59 1.51 -12.64
CA LEU A 90 12.04 0.66 -11.53
C LEU A 90 11.66 1.24 -10.17
N THR A 91 11.90 2.53 -9.97
CA THR A 91 11.57 3.19 -8.70
C THR A 91 10.06 3.26 -8.48
N GLY A 92 9.27 3.61 -9.49
CA GLY A 92 7.80 3.63 -9.42
C GLY A 92 7.22 2.26 -9.07
N GLY A 93 7.68 1.21 -9.76
CA GLY A 93 7.26 -0.16 -9.49
C GLY A 93 7.62 -0.66 -8.09
N PHE A 94 8.80 -0.30 -7.60
CA PHE A 94 9.21 -0.61 -6.23
C PHE A 94 8.29 0.03 -5.19
N PHE A 95 8.03 1.33 -5.30
CA PHE A 95 7.12 2.03 -4.38
C PHE A 95 5.67 1.54 -4.49
N SER A 96 5.21 1.23 -5.70
CA SER A 96 3.88 0.63 -5.92
C SER A 96 3.77 -0.74 -5.22
N GLY A 97 4.80 -1.59 -5.35
CA GLY A 97 4.86 -2.87 -4.66
C GLY A 97 4.83 -2.72 -3.13
N LEU A 98 5.59 -1.76 -2.59
CA LEU A 98 5.57 -1.46 -1.15
C LEU A 98 4.18 -1.01 -0.69
N ALA A 99 3.54 -0.11 -1.43
CA ALA A 99 2.19 0.36 -1.12
C ALA A 99 1.18 -0.79 -1.11
N GLY A 100 1.22 -1.68 -2.10
CA GLY A 100 0.38 -2.89 -2.16
C GLY A 100 0.60 -3.83 -0.98
N PHE A 101 1.86 -4.04 -0.59
CA PHE A 101 2.20 -4.87 0.57
C PHE A 101 1.64 -4.28 1.88
N PHE A 102 1.87 -3.00 2.13
CA PHE A 102 1.35 -2.34 3.33
C PHE A 102 -0.18 -2.26 3.33
N GLY A 103 -0.79 -2.03 2.17
CA GLY A 103 -2.24 -2.04 2.01
C GLY A 103 -2.86 -3.39 2.39
N MET A 104 -2.37 -4.49 1.82
CA MET A 104 -2.85 -5.84 2.13
C MET A 104 -2.65 -6.19 3.61
N LYS A 105 -1.49 -5.86 4.16
CA LYS A 105 -1.20 -6.08 5.57
C LYS A 105 -2.18 -5.31 6.46
N THR A 106 -2.42 -4.04 6.17
CA THR A 106 -3.37 -3.20 6.93
C THR A 106 -4.79 -3.74 6.83
N ALA A 107 -5.26 -4.09 5.63
CA ALA A 107 -6.61 -4.62 5.41
C ALA A 107 -6.85 -5.90 6.22
N THR A 108 -5.90 -6.83 6.20
CA THR A 108 -6.03 -8.10 6.94
C THR A 108 -5.98 -7.93 8.45
N TYR A 109 -5.26 -6.93 8.95
CA TYR A 109 -5.28 -6.58 10.37
C TYR A 109 -6.55 -5.82 10.78
N ALA A 110 -7.14 -5.04 9.88
CA ALA A 110 -8.35 -4.27 10.15
C ALA A 110 -9.60 -5.16 10.16
N SER A 111 -9.67 -6.19 9.33
CA SER A 111 -10.88 -6.99 9.10
C SER A 111 -11.47 -7.59 10.38
N ALA A 112 -10.67 -8.26 11.20
CA ALA A 112 -11.13 -8.84 12.47
C ALA A 112 -11.54 -7.77 13.49
N ARG A 113 -10.79 -6.68 13.57
CA ARG A 113 -11.08 -5.56 14.47
C ARG A 113 -12.36 -4.84 14.11
N THR A 114 -12.59 -4.64 12.82
CA THR A 114 -13.85 -4.08 12.31
C THR A 114 -15.02 -5.00 12.63
N ALA A 115 -14.88 -6.30 12.41
CA ALA A 115 -15.92 -7.29 12.75
C ALA A 115 -16.22 -7.31 14.25
N ASN A 116 -15.21 -7.27 15.11
CA ASN A 116 -15.40 -7.22 16.55
C ASN A 116 -16.06 -5.92 17.01
N ALA A 117 -15.65 -4.78 16.46
CA ALA A 117 -16.24 -3.49 16.75
C ALA A 117 -17.71 -3.41 16.30
N ALA A 118 -18.05 -3.99 15.15
CA ALA A 118 -19.40 -4.05 14.62
C ALA A 118 -20.36 -4.91 15.48
N ARG A 119 -19.84 -5.91 16.20
CA ARG A 119 -20.62 -6.67 17.17
C ARG A 119 -21.12 -5.81 18.35
N GLN A 120 -20.40 -4.75 18.70
CA GLN A 120 -20.77 -3.86 19.80
C GLN A 120 -21.72 -2.76 19.33
N SER A 121 -21.44 -2.13 18.20
CA SER A 121 -22.33 -1.19 17.51
C SER A 121 -21.89 -0.98 16.07
N LEU A 122 -22.87 -0.70 15.19
CA LEU A 122 -22.61 -0.39 13.78
C LEU A 122 -21.70 0.86 13.65
N ASP A 123 -21.96 1.90 14.44
CA ASP A 123 -21.17 3.14 14.46
C ASP A 123 -19.69 2.87 14.81
N ARG A 124 -19.45 2.01 15.79
CA ARG A 124 -18.07 1.63 16.19
C ARG A 124 -17.38 0.83 15.10
N GLY A 125 -18.09 -0.12 14.47
CA GLY A 125 -17.58 -0.88 13.33
C GLY A 125 -17.21 0.01 12.17
N LEU A 126 -18.06 0.96 11.80
CA LEU A 126 -17.80 1.94 10.75
C LEU A 126 -16.59 2.81 11.07
N LYS A 127 -16.44 3.31 12.30
CA LYS A 127 -15.28 4.10 12.72
C LYS A 127 -13.97 3.34 12.56
N VAL A 128 -13.93 2.05 12.92
CA VAL A 128 -12.74 1.21 12.75
C VAL A 128 -12.46 0.95 11.26
N ALA A 129 -13.48 0.65 10.48
CA ALA A 129 -13.37 0.46 9.03
C ALA A 129 -12.85 1.72 8.33
N PHE A 130 -13.43 2.88 8.62
CA PHE A 130 -12.99 4.16 8.05
C PHE A 130 -11.57 4.56 8.47
N ARG A 131 -11.11 4.17 9.66
CA ARG A 131 -9.71 4.39 10.07
C ARG A 131 -8.71 3.53 9.31
N SER A 132 -9.13 2.38 8.79
CA SER A 132 -8.25 1.53 7.97
C SER A 132 -8.18 2.00 6.50
N GLY A 133 -9.23 2.63 5.99
CA GLY A 133 -9.31 3.14 4.62
C GLY A 133 -8.23 4.17 4.27
N PRO A 134 -8.03 5.25 5.07
CA PRO A 134 -7.01 6.25 4.81
C PRO A 134 -5.57 5.74 4.82
N VAL A 135 -5.30 4.57 5.39
CA VAL A 135 -3.97 3.93 5.29
C VAL A 135 -3.71 3.44 3.86
N MET A 136 -4.79 3.07 3.14
CA MET A 136 -4.72 2.66 1.72
C MET A 136 -4.92 3.85 0.77
N GLY A 137 -5.71 4.85 1.17
CA GLY A 137 -6.08 5.99 0.33
C GLY A 137 -4.91 6.83 -0.17
N PRO A 138 -3.92 7.22 0.66
CA PRO A 138 -2.76 7.97 0.20
C PRO A 138 -1.92 7.24 -0.85
N SER A 139 -1.95 5.91 -0.88
CA SER A 139 -1.24 5.12 -1.90
C SER A 139 -1.96 5.12 -3.25
N LEU A 140 -3.26 5.43 -3.29
CA LEU A 140 -4.07 5.50 -4.52
C LEU A 140 -4.12 6.89 -5.14
N ILE A 141 -3.86 7.95 -4.38
CA ILE A 141 -3.91 9.34 -4.85
C ILE A 141 -2.64 9.73 -5.62
N HIS A 142 -1.59 8.93 -5.55
CA HIS A 142 -0.32 9.17 -6.24
C HIS A 142 -0.15 8.39 -7.56
N ILE A 143 -1.21 7.78 -8.08
CA ILE A 143 -1.30 7.27 -9.44
C ILE A 143 -2.17 8.24 -10.24
#